data_8975ec3da7d211a60060f57dd26e9f1c
#
_entry.id   8975ec3da7d211a60060f57dd26e9f1c
#
_cell.length_a   1.000
_cell.length_b   1.000
_cell.length_c   1.000
_cell.angle_alpha   90.00
_cell.angle_beta   90.00
_cell.angle_gamma   90.00
#
_symmetry.space_group_name_H-M   'P 1'
#
loop_
_entity.id
_entity.type
_entity.pdbx_description
1 polymer ?
#
loop_
_entity_poly.entity_id
_entity_poly.type
_entity_poly.pdbx_seq_one_letter_code
_entity_poly.pdbx_strand_id
1 'polypeptide(L)'
;MRAEVVFVPAARRLFMPSGYNLRMPHSSISNPGGPALAGADDILQFWLGAVRPSNADALQQRQQWFTKSDAFDAEMRQRFGATVQAAVDGQLGDWAGEPWGRLALVLLLDQFTRNVYRGGPQAFAGGRRALELALGAIESGMELHLPEVLRIFVYLPLEHAEDPAMQRRSVLAFAALAQSAGNDPDLAEFL
;
A
#
# COMPACT_ATOMS: atom_id res chain seq x y z
N MET A 1 0.75 7.92 44.71
CA MET A 1 1.03 6.80 43.79
C MET A 1 1.83 7.36 42.62
N ARG A 2 3.12 7.04 42.52
CA ARG A 2 4.00 7.47 41.43
C ARG A 2 3.94 6.39 40.36
N ALA A 3 3.60 6.76 39.09
CA ALA A 3 3.66 5.87 37.94
C ALA A 3 5.13 5.65 37.56
N GLU A 4 5.62 4.43 37.64
CA GLU A 4 6.92 4.03 37.12
C GLU A 4 6.86 3.99 35.58
N VAL A 5 7.71 4.82 34.97
CA VAL A 5 7.98 4.78 33.53
C VAL A 5 8.94 3.63 33.27
N VAL A 6 8.47 2.55 32.66
CA VAL A 6 9.32 1.45 32.23
C VAL A 6 10.11 1.88 30.99
N PHE A 7 11.40 2.08 31.20
CA PHE A 7 12.37 2.38 30.14
C PHE A 7 12.70 1.11 29.37
N VAL A 8 12.32 1.02 28.10
CA VAL A 8 12.71 -0.05 27.19
C VAL A 8 14.04 0.34 26.53
N PRO A 9 15.14 -0.44 26.70
CA PRO A 9 16.42 -0.09 26.12
C PRO A 9 16.41 -0.28 24.60
N ALA A 10 16.99 0.70 23.90
CA ALA A 10 17.18 0.74 22.45
C ALA A 10 17.89 -0.52 21.95
N ALA A 11 17.26 -1.20 20.98
CA ALA A 11 17.84 -2.34 20.29
C ALA A 11 19.12 -1.93 19.55
N ARG A 12 20.18 -2.72 19.72
CA ARG A 12 21.50 -2.60 19.10
C ARG A 12 21.35 -2.56 17.57
N ARG A 13 21.91 -1.53 16.95
CA ARG A 13 22.16 -1.47 15.51
C ARG A 13 23.10 -2.62 15.13
N LEU A 14 22.58 -3.61 14.45
CA LEU A 14 23.40 -4.57 13.68
C LEU A 14 23.86 -3.86 12.40
N PHE A 15 25.17 -3.63 12.35
CA PHE A 15 25.87 -3.09 11.18
C PHE A 15 25.87 -4.17 10.08
N MET A 16 25.08 -3.96 9.02
CA MET A 16 25.11 -4.80 7.81
C MET A 16 26.11 -4.18 6.83
N PRO A 17 27.03 -4.97 6.26
CA PRO A 17 27.97 -4.45 5.27
C PRO A 17 27.27 -4.10 3.97
N SER A 18 27.63 -2.93 3.43
CA SER A 18 27.27 -2.42 2.11
C SER A 18 27.73 -3.41 1.03
N GLY A 19 26.78 -3.89 0.19
CA GLY A 19 27.16 -4.63 -1.01
C GLY A 19 26.35 -5.89 -1.32
N TYR A 20 25.01 -5.84 -1.29
CA TYR A 20 24.20 -6.86 -1.95
C TYR A 20 23.24 -6.23 -2.95
N ASN A 21 23.77 -6.09 -4.18
CA ASN A 21 22.95 -5.72 -5.34
C ASN A 21 22.39 -7.02 -5.96
N LEU A 22 21.46 -7.67 -5.25
CA LEU A 22 20.70 -8.79 -5.79
C LEU A 22 19.42 -8.24 -6.43
N ARG A 23 19.57 -7.84 -7.69
CA ARG A 23 18.45 -7.63 -8.61
C ARG A 23 17.85 -9.01 -8.90
N MET A 24 16.97 -9.49 -8.03
CA MET A 24 16.13 -10.64 -8.33
C MET A 24 15.12 -10.22 -9.39
N PRO A 25 15.07 -10.87 -10.56
CA PRO A 25 13.98 -10.66 -11.49
C PRO A 25 12.70 -11.15 -10.79
N HIS A 26 11.73 -10.25 -10.61
CA HIS A 26 10.38 -10.63 -10.17
C HIS A 26 9.80 -11.56 -11.23
N SER A 27 9.86 -12.86 -10.95
CA SER A 27 9.35 -13.90 -11.83
C SER A 27 7.86 -13.68 -12.04
N SER A 28 7.47 -13.36 -13.27
CA SER A 28 6.08 -13.45 -13.70
C SER A 28 5.60 -14.87 -13.41
N ILE A 29 4.66 -15.02 -12.49
CA ILE A 29 4.02 -16.31 -12.21
C ILE A 29 3.20 -16.64 -13.43
N SER A 30 3.76 -17.48 -14.33
CA SER A 30 3.06 -17.94 -15.51
C SER A 30 2.06 -19.01 -15.09
N ASN A 31 0.80 -18.67 -15.07
CA ASN A 31 -0.28 -19.65 -15.01
C ASN A 31 -0.42 -20.25 -16.43
N PRO A 32 -0.09 -21.52 -16.69
CA PRO A 32 -0.12 -22.08 -18.03
C PRO A 32 -1.58 -22.19 -18.51
N GLY A 33 -2.02 -21.22 -19.34
CA GLY A 33 -3.34 -21.16 -19.95
C GLY A 33 -4.26 -20.03 -19.46
N GLY A 34 -3.84 -19.22 -18.48
CA GLY A 34 -4.57 -18.02 -18.04
C GLY A 34 -4.01 -16.73 -18.64
N PRO A 35 -4.71 -15.58 -18.52
CA PRO A 35 -4.17 -14.29 -18.89
C PRO A 35 -2.90 -14.03 -18.06
N ALA A 36 -1.88 -13.44 -18.69
CA ALA A 36 -0.66 -13.05 -17.99
C ALA A 36 -0.99 -12.05 -16.87
N LEU A 37 -0.52 -12.31 -15.65
CA LEU A 37 -0.70 -11.41 -14.53
C LEU A 37 0.32 -10.25 -14.61
N ALA A 38 -0.14 -9.04 -14.30
CA ALA A 38 0.75 -7.89 -14.15
C ALA A 38 1.62 -8.06 -12.89
N GLY A 39 2.86 -7.55 -12.93
CA GLY A 39 3.76 -7.56 -11.80
C GLY A 39 3.48 -6.41 -10.81
N ALA A 40 4.13 -6.45 -9.64
CA ALA A 40 4.03 -5.38 -8.64
C ALA A 40 4.46 -4.03 -9.23
N ASP A 41 5.52 -3.99 -10.01
CA ASP A 41 6.03 -2.78 -10.65
C ASP A 41 5.00 -2.18 -11.64
N ASP A 42 4.23 -2.99 -12.36
CA ASP A 42 3.18 -2.52 -13.26
C ASP A 42 2.04 -1.83 -12.49
N ILE A 43 1.68 -2.37 -11.33
CA ILE A 43 0.66 -1.78 -10.44
C ILE A 43 1.14 -0.44 -9.90
N LEU A 44 2.38 -0.37 -9.40
CA LEU A 44 2.97 0.86 -8.88
C LEU A 44 3.09 1.92 -9.98
N GLN A 45 3.61 1.55 -11.15
CA GLN A 45 3.73 2.44 -12.30
C GLN A 45 2.38 3.03 -12.72
N PHE A 46 1.34 2.21 -12.75
CA PHE A 46 0.00 2.65 -13.16
C PHE A 46 -0.64 3.59 -12.13
N TRP A 47 -0.54 3.24 -10.84
CA TRP A 47 -1.22 3.99 -9.78
C TRP A 47 -0.45 5.23 -9.34
N LEU A 48 0.88 5.15 -9.28
CA LEU A 48 1.75 6.18 -8.73
C LEU A 48 2.48 7.01 -9.80
N GLY A 49 2.34 6.67 -11.09
CA GLY A 49 3.06 7.31 -12.20
C GLY A 49 4.51 6.85 -12.34
N ALA A 50 5.06 6.16 -11.34
CA ALA A 50 6.39 5.55 -11.37
C ALA A 50 6.46 4.34 -10.42
N VAL A 51 7.40 3.44 -10.64
CA VAL A 51 7.60 2.24 -9.81
C VAL A 51 8.01 2.61 -8.38
N ARG A 52 8.85 3.63 -8.24
CA ARG A 52 9.37 4.12 -6.93
C ARG A 52 9.45 5.65 -6.95
N PRO A 53 8.30 6.35 -6.91
CA PRO A 53 8.27 7.80 -6.95
C PRO A 53 8.79 8.42 -5.65
N SER A 54 9.26 9.67 -5.73
CA SER A 54 9.38 10.56 -4.58
C SER A 54 7.99 11.04 -4.10
N ASN A 55 7.93 11.76 -2.97
CA ASN A 55 6.69 12.43 -2.54
C ASN A 55 6.17 13.37 -3.65
N ALA A 56 7.03 14.22 -4.20
CA ALA A 56 6.66 15.20 -5.23
C ALA A 56 6.15 14.54 -6.51
N ASP A 57 6.79 13.43 -6.96
CA ASP A 57 6.34 12.70 -8.16
C ASP A 57 4.98 12.05 -7.93
N ALA A 58 4.78 11.42 -6.77
CA ALA A 58 3.54 10.75 -6.44
C ALA A 58 2.37 11.75 -6.29
N LEU A 59 2.59 12.91 -5.71
CA LEU A 59 1.58 13.96 -5.56
C LEU A 59 1.02 14.46 -6.89
N GLN A 60 1.75 14.32 -8.00
CA GLN A 60 1.22 14.63 -9.33
C GLN A 60 0.04 13.73 -9.73
N GLN A 61 -0.08 12.56 -9.13
CA GLN A 61 -1.18 11.59 -9.37
C GLN A 61 -2.38 11.79 -8.41
N ARG A 62 -2.28 12.69 -7.42
CA ARG A 62 -3.28 12.84 -6.33
C ARG A 62 -4.71 13.00 -6.82
N GLN A 63 -4.93 13.73 -7.92
CA GLN A 63 -6.27 13.96 -8.46
C GLN A 63 -6.89 12.65 -8.97
N GLN A 64 -6.10 11.79 -9.62
CA GLN A 64 -6.54 10.50 -10.15
C GLN A 64 -7.00 9.55 -9.03
N TRP A 65 -6.34 9.59 -7.87
CA TRP A 65 -6.64 8.65 -6.77
C TRP A 65 -8.04 8.83 -6.19
N PHE A 66 -8.55 10.07 -6.18
CA PHE A 66 -9.80 10.42 -5.49
C PHE A 66 -10.90 10.92 -6.45
N THR A 67 -10.63 10.94 -7.76
CA THR A 67 -11.61 11.35 -8.76
C THR A 67 -12.23 10.12 -9.42
N LYS A 68 -13.57 10.03 -9.36
CA LYS A 68 -14.29 8.98 -10.10
C LYS A 68 -14.12 9.20 -11.60
N SER A 69 -13.67 8.16 -12.32
CA SER A 69 -13.56 8.13 -13.77
C SER A 69 -13.94 6.75 -14.30
N ASP A 70 -15.05 6.67 -15.03
CA ASP A 70 -15.52 5.41 -15.61
C ASP A 70 -14.52 4.89 -16.67
N ALA A 71 -13.82 5.80 -17.37
CA ALA A 71 -12.77 5.43 -18.34
C ALA A 71 -11.55 4.82 -17.62
N PHE A 72 -11.12 5.41 -16.50
CA PHE A 72 -10.02 4.89 -15.68
C PHE A 72 -10.38 3.53 -15.06
N ASP A 73 -11.59 3.38 -14.56
CA ASP A 73 -12.09 2.10 -14.03
C ASP A 73 -12.13 1.01 -15.13
N ALA A 74 -12.52 1.37 -16.35
CA ALA A 74 -12.55 0.44 -17.48
C ALA A 74 -11.13 0.01 -17.92
N GLU A 75 -10.20 0.95 -18.00
CA GLU A 75 -8.79 0.65 -18.29
C GLU A 75 -8.19 -0.26 -17.21
N MET A 76 -8.43 0.07 -15.93
CA MET A 76 -7.96 -0.73 -14.80
C MET A 76 -8.51 -2.16 -14.86
N ARG A 77 -9.80 -2.32 -15.16
CA ARG A 77 -10.43 -3.64 -15.31
C ARG A 77 -9.81 -4.45 -16.45
N GLN A 78 -9.57 -3.80 -17.58
CA GLN A 78 -8.97 -4.44 -18.75
C GLN A 78 -7.55 -4.91 -18.48
N ARG A 79 -6.72 -4.04 -17.88
CA ARG A 79 -5.28 -4.31 -17.68
C ARG A 79 -5.00 -5.20 -16.49
N PHE A 80 -5.75 -5.04 -15.41
CA PHE A 80 -5.39 -5.60 -14.11
C PHE A 80 -6.47 -6.50 -13.48
N GLY A 81 -7.62 -6.67 -14.12
CA GLY A 81 -8.74 -7.46 -13.56
C GLY A 81 -8.31 -8.88 -13.13
N ALA A 82 -7.51 -9.57 -13.96
CA ALA A 82 -6.98 -10.90 -13.62
C ALA A 82 -6.02 -10.86 -12.42
N THR A 83 -5.17 -9.83 -12.33
CA THR A 83 -4.23 -9.66 -11.21
C THR A 83 -4.96 -9.29 -9.92
N VAL A 84 -6.01 -8.47 -10.00
CA VAL A 84 -6.88 -8.16 -8.85
C VAL A 84 -7.52 -9.45 -8.32
N GLN A 85 -8.06 -10.29 -9.21
CA GLN A 85 -8.66 -11.55 -8.80
C GLN A 85 -7.61 -12.48 -8.15
N ALA A 86 -6.42 -12.61 -8.74
CA ALA A 86 -5.33 -13.39 -8.17
C ALA A 86 -4.89 -12.88 -6.78
N ALA A 87 -4.91 -11.56 -6.56
CA ALA A 87 -4.64 -10.96 -5.24
C ALA A 87 -5.74 -11.34 -4.22
N VAL A 88 -7.00 -11.24 -4.61
CA VAL A 88 -8.16 -11.63 -3.76
C VAL A 88 -8.09 -13.11 -3.40
N ASP A 89 -7.71 -13.97 -4.36
CA ASP A 89 -7.53 -15.41 -4.17
C ASP A 89 -6.27 -15.78 -3.36
N GLY A 90 -5.46 -14.79 -2.99
CA GLY A 90 -4.26 -14.98 -2.18
C GLY A 90 -3.03 -15.51 -2.92
N GLN A 91 -3.05 -15.53 -4.25
CA GLN A 91 -1.99 -16.10 -5.10
C GLN A 91 -0.72 -15.23 -5.17
N LEU A 92 -0.79 -13.96 -4.74
CA LEU A 92 0.32 -13.00 -4.80
C LEU A 92 0.96 -12.75 -3.42
N GLY A 93 0.87 -13.72 -2.51
CA GLY A 93 1.36 -13.58 -1.13
C GLY A 93 2.84 -13.23 -1.01
N ASP A 94 3.66 -13.69 -1.94
CA ASP A 94 5.12 -13.45 -1.98
C ASP A 94 5.48 -11.96 -2.12
N TRP A 95 4.57 -11.13 -2.68
CA TRP A 95 4.79 -9.69 -2.78
C TRP A 95 4.86 -8.99 -1.42
N ALA A 96 4.28 -9.59 -0.39
CA ALA A 96 4.26 -9.01 0.96
C ALA A 96 5.62 -9.00 1.68
N GLY A 97 6.66 -9.62 1.10
CA GLY A 97 7.97 -9.76 1.71
C GLY A 97 8.81 -8.47 1.76
N GLU A 98 8.48 -7.46 0.96
CA GLU A 98 9.22 -6.20 0.89
C GLU A 98 8.28 -5.00 0.74
N PRO A 99 8.72 -3.76 1.10
CA PRO A 99 7.81 -2.60 1.23
C PRO A 99 7.00 -2.28 -0.03
N TRP A 100 7.63 -2.26 -1.20
CA TRP A 100 6.99 -1.87 -2.45
C TRP A 100 6.04 -2.94 -3.00
N GLY A 101 6.41 -4.22 -2.88
CA GLY A 101 5.53 -5.33 -3.25
C GLY A 101 4.31 -5.39 -2.33
N ARG A 102 4.49 -5.17 -1.02
CA ARG A 102 3.39 -5.08 -0.06
C ARG A 102 2.47 -3.91 -0.37
N LEU A 103 3.02 -2.73 -0.71
CA LEU A 103 2.22 -1.58 -1.14
C LEU A 103 1.39 -1.93 -2.38
N ALA A 104 2.01 -2.53 -3.41
CA ALA A 104 1.30 -2.96 -4.62
C ALA A 104 0.16 -3.92 -4.30
N LEU A 105 0.38 -4.87 -3.38
CA LEU A 105 -0.64 -5.83 -2.96
C LEU A 105 -1.78 -5.16 -2.17
N VAL A 106 -1.48 -4.21 -1.29
CA VAL A 106 -2.49 -3.40 -0.59
C VAL A 106 -3.31 -2.58 -1.58
N LEU A 107 -2.66 -1.93 -2.57
CA LEU A 107 -3.36 -1.19 -3.63
C LEU A 107 -4.32 -2.09 -4.41
N LEU A 108 -3.89 -3.29 -4.83
CA LEU A 108 -4.77 -4.25 -5.51
C LEU A 108 -6.00 -4.61 -4.69
N LEU A 109 -5.80 -4.90 -3.39
CA LEU A 109 -6.84 -5.41 -2.51
C LEU A 109 -7.80 -4.34 -1.98
N ASP A 110 -7.34 -3.08 -1.85
CA ASP A 110 -8.16 -2.01 -1.29
C ASP A 110 -8.61 -0.99 -2.35
N GLN A 111 -7.71 -0.54 -3.24
CA GLN A 111 -8.05 0.50 -4.22
C GLN A 111 -8.57 -0.10 -5.53
N PHE A 112 -7.83 -1.04 -6.13
CA PHE A 112 -8.20 -1.61 -7.43
C PHE A 112 -9.49 -2.42 -7.37
N THR A 113 -9.76 -3.17 -6.29
CA THR A 113 -11.05 -3.86 -6.11
C THR A 113 -12.22 -2.89 -6.18
N ARG A 114 -12.10 -1.72 -5.51
CA ARG A 114 -13.14 -0.69 -5.47
C ARG A 114 -13.40 -0.08 -6.85
N ASN A 115 -12.38 0.05 -7.68
CA ASN A 115 -12.51 0.60 -9.04
C ASN A 115 -12.99 -0.47 -10.03
N VAL A 116 -12.34 -1.64 -10.04
CA VAL A 116 -12.64 -2.73 -10.98
C VAL A 116 -14.06 -3.29 -10.80
N TYR A 117 -14.52 -3.41 -9.55
CA TYR A 117 -15.82 -3.96 -9.20
C TYR A 117 -16.81 -2.92 -8.67
N ARG A 118 -16.61 -1.65 -9.05
CA ARG A 118 -17.44 -0.52 -8.59
C ARG A 118 -18.93 -0.82 -8.73
N GLY A 119 -19.67 -0.60 -7.64
CA GLY A 119 -21.11 -0.83 -7.56
C GLY A 119 -21.52 -2.27 -7.23
N GLY A 120 -20.57 -3.20 -7.11
CA GLY A 120 -20.82 -4.58 -6.71
C GLY A 120 -20.19 -4.94 -5.35
N PRO A 121 -20.63 -6.03 -4.70
CA PRO A 121 -20.08 -6.48 -3.44
C PRO A 121 -18.60 -6.88 -3.52
N GLN A 122 -18.13 -7.30 -4.70
CA GLN A 122 -16.74 -7.66 -4.95
C GLN A 122 -15.77 -6.47 -4.75
N ALA A 123 -16.27 -5.23 -4.79
CA ALA A 123 -15.47 -4.03 -4.50
C ALA A 123 -14.82 -4.08 -3.10
N PHE A 124 -15.34 -4.87 -2.18
CA PHE A 124 -14.85 -5.01 -0.81
C PHE A 124 -14.18 -6.37 -0.53
N ALA A 125 -14.07 -7.25 -1.54
CA ALA A 125 -13.58 -8.62 -1.35
C ALA A 125 -12.14 -8.69 -0.78
N GLY A 126 -11.30 -7.69 -1.07
CA GLY A 126 -9.92 -7.64 -0.60
C GLY A 126 -9.72 -7.00 0.79
N GLY A 127 -10.75 -6.33 1.33
CA GLY A 127 -10.60 -5.42 2.49
C GLY A 127 -9.98 -6.06 3.73
N ARG A 128 -10.42 -7.27 4.12
CA ARG A 128 -9.84 -7.97 5.29
C ARG A 128 -8.36 -8.25 5.11
N ARG A 129 -7.97 -8.74 3.93
CA ARG A 129 -6.57 -9.05 3.67
C ARG A 129 -5.71 -7.79 3.51
N ALA A 130 -6.25 -6.74 2.93
CA ALA A 130 -5.58 -5.43 2.88
C ALA A 130 -5.30 -4.90 4.28
N LEU A 131 -6.26 -5.01 5.20
CA LEU A 131 -6.10 -4.63 6.60
C LEU A 131 -5.00 -5.48 7.30
N GLU A 132 -4.99 -6.79 7.13
CA GLU A 132 -3.94 -7.68 7.67
C GLU A 132 -2.54 -7.27 7.19
N LEU A 133 -2.39 -6.98 5.89
CA LEU A 133 -1.13 -6.53 5.30
C LEU A 133 -0.70 -5.15 5.82
N ALA A 134 -1.64 -4.22 5.96
CA ALA A 134 -1.42 -2.89 6.49
C ALA A 134 -0.96 -2.95 7.95
N LEU A 135 -1.63 -3.72 8.79
CA LEU A 135 -1.24 -3.92 10.19
C LEU A 135 0.16 -4.53 10.30
N GLY A 136 0.46 -5.56 9.51
CA GLY A 136 1.79 -6.16 9.49
C GLY A 136 2.89 -5.21 9.00
N ALA A 137 2.58 -4.28 8.07
CA ALA A 137 3.53 -3.23 7.67
C ALA A 137 3.82 -2.28 8.82
N ILE A 138 2.78 -1.77 9.49
CA ILE A 138 2.89 -0.83 10.61
C ILE A 138 3.62 -1.48 11.80
N GLU A 139 3.28 -2.72 12.16
CA GLU A 139 3.89 -3.43 13.28
C GLU A 139 5.39 -3.74 13.07
N SER A 140 5.79 -3.95 11.82
CA SER A 140 7.19 -4.19 11.45
C SER A 140 7.98 -2.91 11.12
N GLY A 141 7.34 -1.75 11.02
CA GLY A 141 7.92 -0.49 10.53
C GLY A 141 8.27 -0.52 9.04
N MET A 142 7.70 -1.46 8.29
CA MET A 142 7.99 -1.62 6.86
C MET A 142 7.49 -0.42 6.04
N GLU A 143 6.38 0.20 6.44
CA GLU A 143 5.83 1.39 5.80
C GLU A 143 6.76 2.61 5.88
N LEU A 144 7.65 2.65 6.87
CA LEU A 144 8.62 3.75 7.03
C LEU A 144 9.69 3.77 5.91
N HIS A 145 9.82 2.68 5.16
CA HIS A 145 10.67 2.60 3.97
C HIS A 145 9.99 3.15 2.70
N LEU A 146 8.71 3.53 2.79
CA LEU A 146 7.98 4.18 1.72
C LEU A 146 8.03 5.70 1.88
N PRO A 147 7.98 6.47 0.76
CA PRO A 147 7.72 7.91 0.80
C PRO A 147 6.46 8.21 1.63
N GLU A 148 6.47 9.33 2.34
CA GLU A 148 5.43 9.69 3.30
C GLU A 148 4.03 9.75 2.66
N VAL A 149 3.91 10.36 1.48
CA VAL A 149 2.65 10.43 0.74
C VAL A 149 2.07 9.05 0.43
N LEU A 150 2.89 8.02 0.25
CA LEU A 150 2.43 6.68 -0.11
C LEU A 150 1.97 5.85 1.11
N ARG A 151 2.36 6.26 2.32
CA ARG A 151 1.90 5.62 3.55
C ARG A 151 0.39 5.76 3.76
N ILE A 152 -0.24 6.76 3.13
CA ILE A 152 -1.71 6.89 3.13
C ILE A 152 -2.39 5.60 2.68
N PHE A 153 -1.86 4.94 1.62
CA PHE A 153 -2.43 3.70 1.11
C PHE A 153 -2.26 2.51 2.06
N VAL A 154 -1.26 2.56 2.94
CA VAL A 154 -1.11 1.59 4.04
C VAL A 154 -2.12 1.86 5.16
N TYR A 155 -2.51 3.12 5.38
CA TYR A 155 -3.42 3.50 6.46
C TYR A 155 -4.90 3.44 6.05
N LEU A 156 -5.23 3.61 4.76
CA LEU A 156 -6.61 3.55 4.26
C LEU A 156 -7.35 2.23 4.60
N PRO A 157 -6.74 1.03 4.56
CA PRO A 157 -7.43 -0.19 4.99
C PRO A 157 -7.92 -0.16 6.45
N LEU A 158 -7.24 0.57 7.35
CA LEU A 158 -7.69 0.76 8.73
C LEU A 158 -8.91 1.68 8.79
N GLU A 159 -8.94 2.72 7.95
CA GLU A 159 -10.09 3.64 7.82
C GLU A 159 -11.30 2.91 7.25
N HIS A 160 -11.10 2.07 6.24
CA HIS A 160 -12.14 1.32 5.56
C HIS A 160 -12.68 0.15 6.40
N ALA A 161 -12.01 -0.23 7.49
CA ALA A 161 -12.48 -1.28 8.36
C ALA A 161 -13.74 -0.85 9.14
N GLU A 162 -14.74 -1.73 9.19
CA GLU A 162 -15.95 -1.53 10.01
C GLU A 162 -15.68 -1.89 11.48
N ASP A 163 -14.54 -1.42 12.01
CA ASP A 163 -14.07 -1.65 13.38
C ASP A 163 -13.61 -0.33 14.00
N PRO A 164 -14.31 0.14 15.05
CA PRO A 164 -13.97 1.39 15.72
C PRO A 164 -12.53 1.45 16.27
N ALA A 165 -11.92 0.29 16.60
CA ALA A 165 -10.55 0.27 17.06
C ALA A 165 -9.58 0.52 15.91
N MET A 166 -9.85 -0.05 14.74
CA MET A 166 -9.05 0.18 13.52
C MET A 166 -9.20 1.62 13.03
N GLN A 167 -10.41 2.17 13.04
CA GLN A 167 -10.64 3.58 12.67
C GLN A 167 -9.91 4.55 13.60
N ARG A 168 -9.86 4.28 14.92
CA ARG A 168 -9.04 5.08 15.84
C ARG A 168 -7.55 4.97 15.55
N ARG A 169 -7.05 3.77 15.20
CA ARG A 169 -5.66 3.58 14.78
C ARG A 169 -5.34 4.34 13.49
N SER A 170 -6.28 4.36 12.54
CA SER A 170 -6.17 5.15 11.31
C SER A 170 -5.99 6.64 11.62
N VAL A 171 -6.87 7.22 12.42
CA VAL A 171 -6.79 8.64 12.83
C VAL A 171 -5.43 8.96 13.44
N LEU A 172 -4.90 8.10 14.32
CA LEU A 172 -3.59 8.31 14.93
C LEU A 172 -2.44 8.21 13.91
N ALA A 173 -2.53 7.27 12.96
CA ALA A 173 -1.53 7.11 11.91
C ALA A 173 -1.49 8.32 10.95
N PHE A 174 -2.66 8.81 10.51
CA PHE A 174 -2.77 10.01 9.68
C PHE A 174 -2.30 11.26 10.44
N ALA A 175 -2.66 11.41 11.72
CA ALA A 175 -2.19 12.53 12.54
C ALA A 175 -0.66 12.54 12.69
N ALA A 176 -0.04 11.37 12.92
CA ALA A 176 1.41 11.25 12.99
C ALA A 176 2.08 11.56 11.63
N LEU A 177 1.45 11.11 10.53
CA LEU A 177 1.93 11.39 9.17
C LEU A 177 1.88 12.89 8.87
N ALA A 178 0.76 13.57 9.18
CA ALA A 178 0.63 15.01 9.01
C ALA A 178 1.64 15.81 9.84
N GLN A 179 1.98 15.35 11.05
CA GLN A 179 3.04 15.96 11.87
C GLN A 179 4.43 15.78 11.25
N SER A 180 4.73 14.62 10.65
CA SER A 180 6.01 14.38 9.97
C SER A 180 6.16 15.21 8.70
N ALA A 181 5.05 15.48 8.01
CA ALA A 181 4.99 16.27 6.78
C ALA A 181 5.18 17.79 6.97
N GLY A 182 5.26 18.28 8.21
CA GLY A 182 5.26 19.71 8.55
C GLY A 182 6.34 20.56 7.89
N ASN A 183 7.37 19.95 7.30
CA ASN A 183 8.43 20.64 6.54
C ASN A 183 8.25 20.56 5.01
N ASP A 184 7.24 19.82 4.52
CA ASP A 184 6.86 19.71 3.11
C ASP A 184 5.46 20.31 2.92
N PRO A 185 5.34 21.55 2.40
CA PRO A 185 4.07 22.25 2.32
C PRO A 185 3.07 21.54 1.39
N ASP A 186 3.54 20.91 0.30
CA ASP A 186 2.65 20.21 -0.64
C ASP A 186 2.07 18.94 0.00
N LEU A 187 2.87 18.23 0.78
CA LEU A 187 2.45 17.06 1.52
C LEU A 187 1.53 17.45 2.70
N ALA A 188 1.85 18.52 3.41
CA ALA A 188 1.03 19.02 4.52
C ALA A 188 -0.34 19.55 4.05
N GLU A 189 -0.43 20.14 2.86
CA GLU A 189 -1.71 20.54 2.25
C GLU A 189 -2.54 19.34 1.81
N PHE A 190 -1.86 18.27 1.39
CA PHE A 190 -2.52 17.05 0.90
C PHE A 190 -3.08 16.18 2.03
N LEU A 191 -2.43 16.13 3.20
CA LEU A 191 -2.80 15.28 4.35
C LEU A 191 -3.80 15.97 5.27
#